data_8c9e517f8dc9bee2caba997dcf6df130
#
_entry.id   8c9e517f8dc9bee2caba997dcf6df130
#
_cell.length_a   1.000
_cell.length_b   1.000
_cell.length_c   1.000
_cell.angle_alpha   90.00
_cell.angle_beta   90.00
_cell.angle_gamma   90.00
#
_symmetry.space_group_name_H-M   'P 1'
#
loop_
_entity.id
_entity.type
_entity.pdbx_description
1 polymer ?
#
loop_
_entity_poly.entity_id
_entity_poly.type
_entity_poly.pdbx_seq_one_letter_code
_entity_poly.pdbx_strand_id
1 'polypeptide(L)'
;MTHTTLKHYLEAEVTKNGLPQKLADLITGVAETSKEISYEVSRGALAGVLGMAGTENIQGEDQKKLDVISNRLMVEGCIATGAVSAMASEEMDHALLVPADKPVGPYLICFDPLDGSSNIDINVSIGTIFSVLPSPKGASRDITDDDFLQSGDNQLAAGYVIYGPQTQLVFTVGRGVAMFTLDPDSGDFILTTPVVTLAADTKEFAINMSNMRHWQEPVKRYVAELLQGTTGVR
;
A
#
# COMPACT_ATOMS: atom_id res chain seq x y z
N MET A 1 0.33 -29.89 1.08
CA MET A 1 1.10 -29.10 0.09
C MET A 1 1.86 -28.05 0.89
N THR A 2 3.16 -27.94 0.69
CA THR A 2 3.96 -26.88 1.31
C THR A 2 3.64 -25.56 0.59
N HIS A 3 2.96 -24.65 1.26
CA HIS A 3 2.65 -23.32 0.73
C HIS A 3 3.91 -22.42 0.78
N THR A 4 4.13 -21.63 -0.26
CA THR A 4 5.20 -20.63 -0.29
C THR A 4 4.77 -19.42 0.54
N THR A 5 5.47 -19.14 1.62
CA THR A 5 5.26 -17.93 2.41
C THR A 5 5.92 -16.72 1.74
N LEU A 6 5.51 -15.50 2.10
CA LEU A 6 6.16 -14.26 1.66
C LEU A 6 7.66 -14.28 1.97
N LYS A 7 8.05 -14.75 3.15
CA LYS A 7 9.46 -14.90 3.54
C LYS A 7 10.24 -15.76 2.54
N HIS A 8 9.77 -16.97 2.25
CA HIS A 8 10.43 -17.84 1.28
C HIS A 8 10.47 -17.25 -0.13
N TYR A 9 9.41 -16.52 -0.54
CA TYR A 9 9.39 -15.83 -1.82
C TYR A 9 10.49 -14.76 -1.89
N LEU A 10 10.57 -13.88 -0.89
CA LEU A 10 11.58 -12.81 -0.84
C LEU A 10 13.01 -13.37 -0.73
N GLU A 11 13.23 -14.42 0.06
CA GLU A 11 14.53 -15.15 0.11
C GLU A 11 14.94 -15.68 -1.28
N ALA A 12 13.97 -16.20 -2.05
CA ALA A 12 14.22 -16.64 -3.42
C ALA A 12 14.53 -15.47 -4.35
N GLU A 13 13.82 -14.34 -4.23
CA GLU A 13 14.10 -13.12 -4.98
C GLU A 13 15.51 -12.58 -4.69
N VAL A 14 15.95 -12.59 -3.44
CA VAL A 14 17.29 -12.16 -3.04
C VAL A 14 18.34 -13.11 -3.64
N THR A 15 18.19 -14.44 -3.45
CA THR A 15 19.24 -15.40 -3.79
C THR A 15 19.33 -15.72 -5.28
N LYS A 16 18.20 -15.72 -5.99
CA LYS A 16 18.13 -16.13 -7.41
C LYS A 16 18.04 -14.95 -8.36
N ASN A 17 17.40 -13.88 -7.94
CA ASN A 17 17.03 -12.77 -8.80
C ASN A 17 17.78 -11.46 -8.47
N GLY A 18 18.63 -11.48 -7.42
CA GLY A 18 19.47 -10.35 -7.05
C GLY A 18 18.71 -9.18 -6.41
N LEU A 19 17.53 -9.44 -5.83
CA LEU A 19 16.82 -8.42 -5.05
C LEU A 19 17.71 -7.98 -3.88
N PRO A 20 17.95 -6.67 -3.66
CA PRO A 20 18.72 -6.22 -2.49
C PRO A 20 18.07 -6.67 -1.17
N GLN A 21 18.86 -7.22 -0.25
CA GLN A 21 18.35 -7.70 1.04
C GLN A 21 17.56 -6.62 1.79
N LYS A 22 18.07 -5.38 1.84
CA LYS A 22 17.37 -4.27 2.49
C LYS A 22 16.00 -3.94 1.88
N LEU A 23 15.82 -4.18 0.58
CA LEU A 23 14.51 -4.02 -0.05
C LEU A 23 13.56 -5.15 0.37
N ALA A 24 14.06 -6.39 0.43
CA ALA A 24 13.30 -7.52 0.96
C ALA A 24 12.91 -7.30 2.44
N ASP A 25 13.83 -6.78 3.25
CA ASP A 25 13.58 -6.46 4.66
C ASP A 25 12.48 -5.38 4.79
N LEU A 26 12.50 -4.35 3.94
CA LEU A 26 11.48 -3.30 3.92
C LEU A 26 10.09 -3.85 3.57
N ILE A 27 10.01 -4.67 2.50
CA ILE A 27 8.74 -5.31 2.11
C ILE A 27 8.23 -6.22 3.22
N THR A 28 9.12 -6.96 3.88
CA THR A 28 8.76 -7.78 5.04
C THR A 28 8.21 -6.92 6.17
N GLY A 29 8.85 -5.78 6.47
CA GLY A 29 8.39 -4.85 7.50
C GLY A 29 7.00 -4.29 7.19
N VAL A 30 6.75 -3.88 5.95
CA VAL A 30 5.42 -3.44 5.50
C VAL A 30 4.39 -4.55 5.67
N ALA A 31 4.72 -5.79 5.30
CA ALA A 31 3.81 -6.91 5.43
C ALA A 31 3.48 -7.24 6.89
N GLU A 32 4.48 -7.24 7.79
CA GLU A 32 4.25 -7.49 9.22
C GLU A 32 3.37 -6.37 9.83
N THR A 33 3.67 -5.11 9.52
CA THR A 33 2.83 -3.98 9.94
C THR A 33 1.39 -4.11 9.43
N SER A 34 1.23 -4.56 8.19
CA SER A 34 -0.11 -4.76 7.61
C SER A 34 -0.92 -5.86 8.33
N LYS A 35 -0.27 -6.84 8.94
CA LYS A 35 -0.96 -7.83 9.81
C LYS A 35 -1.54 -7.15 11.06
N GLU A 36 -0.79 -6.23 11.66
CA GLU A 36 -1.25 -5.47 12.82
C GLU A 36 -2.40 -4.54 12.44
N ILE A 37 -2.29 -3.82 11.32
CA ILE A 37 -3.38 -2.98 10.80
C ILE A 37 -4.63 -3.84 10.51
N SER A 38 -4.46 -4.99 9.85
CA SER A 38 -5.55 -5.94 9.57
C SER A 38 -6.28 -6.37 10.85
N TYR A 39 -5.53 -6.63 11.90
CA TYR A 39 -6.09 -6.98 13.21
C TYR A 39 -6.90 -5.82 13.78
N GLU A 40 -6.38 -4.59 13.78
CA GLU A 40 -7.11 -3.42 14.29
C GLU A 40 -8.36 -3.13 13.46
N VAL A 41 -8.28 -3.22 12.13
CA VAL A 41 -9.42 -3.10 11.21
C VAL A 41 -10.51 -4.13 11.54
N SER A 42 -10.13 -5.39 11.74
CA SER A 42 -11.07 -6.47 12.03
C SER A 42 -11.82 -6.30 13.36
N ARG A 43 -11.21 -5.60 14.32
CA ARG A 43 -11.82 -5.30 15.62
C ARG A 43 -12.80 -4.12 15.58
N GLY A 44 -12.58 -3.17 14.65
CA GLY A 44 -13.49 -2.05 14.43
C GLY A 44 -13.94 -1.36 15.73
N ALA A 45 -15.25 -1.31 15.96
CA ALA A 45 -15.83 -0.69 17.16
C ALA A 45 -15.35 -1.30 18.48
N LEU A 46 -15.00 -2.58 18.50
CA LEU A 46 -14.52 -3.27 19.71
C LEU A 46 -13.15 -2.76 20.17
N ALA A 47 -12.33 -2.28 19.25
CA ALA A 47 -11.04 -1.66 19.56
C ALA A 47 -11.16 -0.17 19.92
N GLY A 48 -12.35 0.43 19.76
CA GLY A 48 -12.54 1.87 19.93
C GLY A 48 -11.87 2.71 18.85
N VAL A 49 -11.51 2.09 17.72
CA VAL A 49 -10.79 2.72 16.61
C VAL A 49 -11.71 3.39 15.57
N LEU A 50 -13.02 3.23 15.71
CA LEU A 50 -14.00 3.93 14.87
C LEU A 50 -14.19 5.38 15.29
N GLY A 51 -14.65 6.22 14.33
CA GLY A 51 -14.97 7.63 14.52
C GLY A 51 -13.74 8.53 14.31
N MET A 52 -14.00 9.83 14.41
CA MET A 52 -13.06 10.90 14.11
C MET A 52 -11.94 10.99 15.14
N ALA A 53 -10.73 11.31 14.69
CA ALA A 53 -9.59 11.61 15.54
C ALA A 53 -9.66 13.05 16.10
N GLY A 54 -10.34 13.95 15.39
CA GLY A 54 -10.42 15.38 15.73
C GLY A 54 -9.27 16.18 15.12
N THR A 55 -8.59 15.63 14.15
CA THR A 55 -7.53 16.22 13.33
C THR A 55 -7.85 16.09 11.84
N GLU A 56 -7.24 16.92 11.00
CA GLU A 56 -7.35 16.85 9.53
C GLU A 56 -6.01 16.40 8.95
N ASN A 57 -6.06 15.70 7.80
CA ASN A 57 -4.86 15.34 7.02
C ASN A 57 -4.45 16.50 6.08
N ILE A 58 -3.34 16.32 5.34
CA ILE A 58 -2.82 17.32 4.40
C ILE A 58 -3.82 17.68 3.29
N GLN A 59 -4.76 16.80 2.97
CA GLN A 59 -5.80 17.04 1.96
C GLN A 59 -7.01 17.79 2.53
N GLY A 60 -7.02 18.10 3.84
CA GLY A 60 -8.12 18.76 4.53
C GLY A 60 -9.29 17.82 4.81
N GLU A 61 -9.04 16.52 4.86
CA GLU A 61 -10.01 15.50 5.25
C GLU A 61 -9.92 15.23 6.75
N ASP A 62 -11.06 15.03 7.38
CA ASP A 62 -11.11 14.63 8.80
C ASP A 62 -10.51 13.25 9.00
N GLN A 63 -9.42 13.16 9.77
CA GLN A 63 -8.76 11.89 10.10
C GLN A 63 -9.64 11.02 10.99
N LYS A 64 -9.71 9.74 10.67
CA LYS A 64 -10.26 8.72 11.56
C LYS A 64 -9.21 8.28 12.57
N LYS A 65 -9.63 7.76 13.69
CA LYS A 65 -8.70 7.20 14.68
C LYS A 65 -7.84 6.08 14.11
N LEU A 66 -8.41 5.31 13.18
CA LEU A 66 -7.69 4.20 12.54
C LEU A 66 -6.60 4.70 11.59
N ASP A 67 -6.79 5.86 10.91
CA ASP A 67 -5.76 6.49 10.08
C ASP A 67 -4.53 6.82 10.92
N VAL A 68 -4.73 7.46 12.08
CA VAL A 68 -3.66 7.82 13.01
C VAL A 68 -2.92 6.58 13.52
N ILE A 69 -3.64 5.50 13.86
CA ILE A 69 -3.05 4.25 14.34
C ILE A 69 -2.24 3.59 13.21
N SER A 70 -2.82 3.47 12.01
CA SER A 70 -2.17 2.85 10.85
C SER A 70 -0.94 3.62 10.42
N ASN A 71 -1.00 4.97 10.42
CA ASN A 71 0.17 5.80 10.13
C ASN A 71 1.31 5.56 11.13
N ARG A 72 1.01 5.55 12.42
CA ARG A 72 2.01 5.26 13.46
C ARG A 72 2.63 3.87 13.27
N LEU A 73 1.82 2.85 13.03
CA LEU A 73 2.30 1.48 12.80
C LEU A 73 3.22 1.41 11.56
N MET A 74 2.82 2.02 10.45
CA MET A 74 3.63 2.06 9.23
C MET A 74 4.97 2.76 9.45
N VAL A 75 4.98 3.91 10.12
CA VAL A 75 6.20 4.63 10.47
C VAL A 75 7.14 3.78 11.33
N GLU A 76 6.63 3.23 12.43
CA GLU A 76 7.40 2.40 13.36
C GLU A 76 7.95 1.14 12.66
N GLY A 77 7.11 0.45 11.87
CA GLY A 77 7.48 -0.74 11.11
C GLY A 77 8.57 -0.46 10.07
N CYS A 78 8.43 0.61 9.28
CA CYS A 78 9.45 0.99 8.30
C CYS A 78 10.79 1.36 8.96
N ILE A 79 10.79 2.12 10.06
CA ILE A 79 11.99 2.47 10.82
C ILE A 79 12.68 1.21 11.35
N ALA A 80 11.91 0.25 11.88
CA ALA A 80 12.45 -0.97 12.48
C ALA A 80 13.25 -1.82 11.48
N THR A 81 12.96 -1.73 10.17
CA THR A 81 13.71 -2.44 9.13
C THR A 81 15.14 -1.93 8.94
N GLY A 82 15.42 -0.69 9.30
CA GLY A 82 16.68 -0.01 9.00
C GLY A 82 16.98 0.13 7.51
N ALA A 83 15.95 0.07 6.68
CA ALA A 83 16.07 0.12 5.22
C ALA A 83 15.75 1.50 4.63
N VAL A 84 15.10 2.38 5.40
CA VAL A 84 14.66 3.71 4.92
C VAL A 84 15.54 4.84 5.42
N SER A 85 15.64 5.92 4.64
CA SER A 85 16.20 7.22 5.03
C SER A 85 15.12 8.17 5.52
N ALA A 86 13.98 8.17 4.83
CA ALA A 86 12.83 8.99 5.14
C ALA A 86 11.54 8.34 4.61
N MET A 87 10.42 8.82 5.09
CA MET A 87 9.08 8.35 4.78
C MET A 87 8.17 9.54 4.47
N ALA A 88 7.31 9.41 3.47
CA ALA A 88 6.23 10.33 3.18
C ALA A 88 4.89 9.60 3.31
N SER A 89 3.97 10.15 4.06
CA SER A 89 2.62 9.60 4.27
C SER A 89 1.57 10.63 3.89
N GLU A 90 0.42 10.17 3.43
CA GLU A 90 -0.76 11.02 3.22
C GLU A 90 -1.16 11.76 4.50
N GLU A 91 -0.91 11.15 5.66
CA GLU A 91 -1.28 11.65 6.98
C GLU A 91 -0.27 12.65 7.59
N MET A 92 0.77 13.03 6.84
CA MET A 92 1.85 13.91 7.31
C MET A 92 2.12 15.05 6.33
N ASP A 93 2.29 16.29 6.84
CA ASP A 93 2.56 17.47 6.02
C ASP A 93 3.94 17.45 5.33
N HIS A 94 4.91 16.78 5.95
CA HIS A 94 6.29 16.72 5.49
C HIS A 94 6.87 15.32 5.65
N ALA A 95 7.91 15.04 4.87
CA ALA A 95 8.66 13.81 5.00
C ALA A 95 9.25 13.64 6.41
N LEU A 96 9.08 12.46 6.98
CA LEU A 96 9.62 12.09 8.28
C LEU A 96 10.98 11.43 8.12
N LEU A 97 12.01 12.04 8.70
CA LEU A 97 13.35 11.47 8.75
C LEU A 97 13.44 10.37 9.80
N VAL A 98 14.29 9.38 9.52
CA VAL A 98 14.60 8.34 10.51
C VAL A 98 15.31 8.99 11.73
N PRO A 99 14.87 8.69 12.97
CA PRO A 99 15.48 9.23 14.19
C PRO A 99 16.99 8.98 14.30
N ALA A 100 17.71 9.87 14.98
CA ALA A 100 19.17 9.84 15.04
C ALA A 100 19.75 8.57 15.65
N ASP A 101 19.01 7.93 16.56
CA ASP A 101 19.39 6.69 17.27
C ASP A 101 19.04 5.41 16.49
N LYS A 102 18.39 5.52 15.30
CA LYS A 102 17.99 4.37 14.48
C LYS A 102 18.87 4.22 13.24
N PRO A 103 19.04 3.01 12.72
CA PRO A 103 19.78 2.78 11.48
C PRO A 103 19.07 3.42 10.28
N VAL A 104 19.86 3.91 9.32
CA VAL A 104 19.38 4.54 8.09
C VAL A 104 19.69 3.63 6.90
N GLY A 105 18.75 3.50 5.98
CA GLY A 105 18.89 2.72 4.77
C GLY A 105 18.84 3.56 3.49
N PRO A 106 19.03 2.92 2.32
CA PRO A 106 19.15 3.62 1.04
C PRO A 106 17.82 3.90 0.33
N TYR A 107 16.67 3.74 1.02
CA TYR A 107 15.37 3.88 0.38
C TYR A 107 14.54 5.01 0.98
N LEU A 108 13.67 5.56 0.16
CA LEU A 108 12.52 6.37 0.53
C LEU A 108 11.26 5.53 0.34
N ILE A 109 10.28 5.70 1.22
CA ILE A 109 8.98 5.05 1.08
C ILE A 109 7.88 6.11 1.14
N CYS A 110 6.96 6.06 0.16
CA CYS A 110 5.71 6.80 0.19
C CYS A 110 4.59 5.81 0.50
N PHE A 111 3.64 6.20 1.33
CA PHE A 111 2.49 5.36 1.62
C PHE A 111 1.26 6.18 1.99
N ASP A 112 0.10 5.62 1.68
CA ASP A 112 -1.17 5.89 2.32
C ASP A 112 -1.40 4.74 3.30
N PRO A 113 -1.41 5.00 4.61
CA PRO A 113 -1.51 3.94 5.60
C PRO A 113 -2.89 3.27 5.61
N LEU A 114 -3.95 3.99 5.17
CA LEU A 114 -5.31 3.46 5.20
C LEU A 114 -6.22 4.13 4.17
N ASP A 115 -5.98 3.84 2.88
CA ASP A 115 -6.81 4.31 1.76
C ASP A 115 -8.26 3.84 1.90
N GLY A 116 -9.17 4.76 1.65
CA GLY A 116 -10.61 4.53 1.73
C GLY A 116 -11.16 4.65 3.16
N SER A 117 -10.57 5.45 4.03
CA SER A 117 -10.98 5.61 5.43
C SER A 117 -12.45 6.00 5.62
N SER A 118 -13.07 6.67 4.63
CA SER A 118 -14.51 6.93 4.59
C SER A 118 -15.39 5.66 4.62
N ASN A 119 -14.82 4.52 4.21
CA ASN A 119 -15.50 3.23 4.17
C ASN A 119 -15.48 2.46 5.52
N ILE A 120 -14.68 2.92 6.49
CA ILE A 120 -14.49 2.22 7.77
C ILE A 120 -15.83 2.05 8.51
N ASP A 121 -16.59 3.14 8.63
CA ASP A 121 -17.82 3.15 9.43
C ASP A 121 -18.97 2.34 8.78
N ILE A 122 -18.87 2.04 7.50
CA ILE A 122 -19.88 1.27 6.76
C ILE A 122 -19.43 -0.16 6.44
N ASN A 123 -18.29 -0.57 7.02
CA ASN A 123 -17.73 -1.93 6.90
C ASN A 123 -17.45 -2.37 5.45
N VAL A 124 -16.92 -1.48 4.64
CA VAL A 124 -16.45 -1.76 3.29
C VAL A 124 -14.92 -1.88 3.30
N SER A 125 -14.36 -2.64 2.38
CA SER A 125 -12.92 -2.86 2.26
C SER A 125 -12.15 -1.54 2.17
N ILE A 126 -11.01 -1.51 2.85
CA ILE A 126 -10.04 -0.43 2.89
C ILE A 126 -8.65 -1.02 2.63
N GLY A 127 -7.63 -0.20 2.46
CA GLY A 127 -6.31 -0.74 2.13
C GLY A 127 -5.15 0.16 2.56
N THR A 128 -3.96 -0.38 2.47
CA THR A 128 -2.69 0.36 2.57
C THR A 128 -2.06 0.39 1.19
N ILE A 129 -1.54 1.52 0.75
CA ILE A 129 -0.80 1.63 -0.51
C ILE A 129 0.62 2.06 -0.20
N PHE A 130 1.62 1.50 -0.90
CA PHE A 130 3.01 1.90 -0.72
C PHE A 130 3.81 1.90 -2.02
N SER A 131 4.85 2.73 -2.05
CA SER A 131 5.82 2.84 -3.13
C SER A 131 7.21 3.07 -2.55
N VAL A 132 8.20 2.34 -3.05
CA VAL A 132 9.60 2.45 -2.62
C VAL A 132 10.44 3.05 -3.73
N LEU A 133 11.15 4.14 -3.40
CA LEU A 133 12.05 4.86 -4.28
C LEU A 133 13.50 4.70 -3.79
N PRO A 134 14.51 4.80 -4.67
CA PRO A 134 15.89 4.95 -4.22
C PRO A 134 16.06 6.30 -3.53
N SER A 135 16.81 6.34 -2.43
CA SER A 135 17.24 7.62 -1.87
C SER A 135 18.32 8.23 -2.77
N PRO A 136 18.15 9.45 -3.30
CA PRO A 136 19.15 10.09 -4.18
C PRO A 136 20.45 10.39 -3.44
N LYS A 137 20.42 10.42 -2.11
CA LYS A 137 21.56 10.66 -1.22
C LYS A 137 22.03 9.38 -0.50
N GLY A 138 21.54 8.21 -0.96
CA GLY A 138 21.85 6.93 -0.32
C GLY A 138 21.32 6.84 1.11
N ALA A 139 22.04 6.17 2.00
CA ALA A 139 21.71 6.06 3.41
C ALA A 139 22.07 7.37 4.14
N SER A 140 21.29 8.43 3.94
CA SER A 140 21.52 9.77 4.45
C SER A 140 20.36 10.24 5.33
N ARG A 141 20.67 11.14 6.25
CA ARG A 141 19.69 11.89 7.08
C ARG A 141 19.39 13.28 6.51
N ASP A 142 20.05 13.66 5.43
CA ASP A 142 19.86 14.95 4.76
C ASP A 142 18.86 14.79 3.61
N ILE A 143 17.66 14.29 3.91
CA ILE A 143 16.55 14.11 2.98
C ILE A 143 15.55 15.26 3.16
N THR A 144 15.02 15.73 2.06
CA THR A 144 13.98 16.77 1.99
C THR A 144 12.75 16.26 1.25
N ASP A 145 11.65 16.98 1.29
CA ASP A 145 10.43 16.65 0.55
C ASP A 145 10.71 16.55 -0.97
N ASP A 146 11.60 17.40 -1.49
CA ASP A 146 11.96 17.39 -2.91
C ASP A 146 12.64 16.09 -3.36
N ASP A 147 13.31 15.36 -2.45
CA ASP A 147 13.95 14.08 -2.75
C ASP A 147 12.92 12.97 -3.10
N PHE A 148 11.65 13.16 -2.75
CA PHE A 148 10.54 12.28 -3.12
C PHE A 148 9.95 12.58 -4.50
N LEU A 149 10.22 13.77 -5.07
CA LEU A 149 9.71 14.21 -6.38
C LEU A 149 10.52 13.57 -7.50
N GLN A 150 10.44 12.25 -7.62
CA GLN A 150 11.14 11.46 -8.63
C GLN A 150 10.17 10.95 -9.70
N SER A 151 10.72 10.60 -10.88
CA SER A 151 9.94 9.89 -11.90
C SER A 151 9.42 8.56 -11.35
N GLY A 152 8.18 8.21 -11.67
CA GLY A 152 7.61 6.90 -11.33
C GLY A 152 8.41 5.70 -11.87
N ASP A 153 9.21 5.91 -12.93
CA ASP A 153 10.10 4.90 -13.47
C ASP A 153 11.23 4.51 -12.51
N ASN A 154 11.51 5.34 -11.50
CA ASN A 154 12.50 5.06 -10.47
C ASN A 154 11.99 4.13 -9.37
N GLN A 155 10.71 3.79 -9.36
CA GLN A 155 10.15 2.89 -8.35
C GLN A 155 10.87 1.53 -8.36
N LEU A 156 11.35 1.12 -7.19
CA LEU A 156 12.01 -0.17 -6.97
C LEU A 156 11.04 -1.26 -6.57
N ALA A 157 10.00 -0.87 -5.86
CA ALA A 157 8.88 -1.72 -5.47
C ALA A 157 7.63 -0.87 -5.28
N ALA A 158 6.48 -1.46 -5.52
CA ALA A 158 5.18 -0.85 -5.22
C ALA A 158 4.17 -1.93 -4.89
N GLY A 159 3.16 -1.61 -4.10
CA GLY A 159 2.13 -2.56 -3.75
C GLY A 159 1.01 -1.96 -2.92
N TYR A 160 0.09 -2.82 -2.58
CA TYR A 160 -1.02 -2.49 -1.70
C TYR A 160 -1.45 -3.70 -0.88
N VAL A 161 -2.10 -3.42 0.24
CA VAL A 161 -2.79 -4.43 1.04
C VAL A 161 -4.26 -4.09 1.08
N ILE A 162 -5.13 -5.06 0.84
CA ILE A 162 -6.57 -4.91 0.99
C ILE A 162 -7.01 -5.59 2.28
N TYR A 163 -7.72 -4.86 3.12
CA TYR A 163 -8.38 -5.35 4.33
C TYR A 163 -9.87 -5.52 4.03
N GLY A 164 -10.28 -6.73 3.67
CA GLY A 164 -11.63 -7.09 3.27
C GLY A 164 -12.01 -8.47 3.79
N PRO A 165 -12.85 -9.25 3.07
CA PRO A 165 -13.16 -10.63 3.43
C PRO A 165 -11.91 -11.50 3.60
N GLN A 166 -10.83 -11.16 2.90
CA GLN A 166 -9.48 -11.68 3.09
C GLN A 166 -8.52 -10.49 3.16
N THR A 167 -7.45 -10.62 3.92
CA THR A 167 -6.33 -9.67 3.85
C THR A 167 -5.37 -10.14 2.78
N GLN A 168 -5.19 -9.33 1.74
CA GLN A 168 -4.33 -9.66 0.60
C GLN A 168 -3.26 -8.60 0.39
N LEU A 169 -2.01 -9.03 0.26
CA LEU A 169 -0.88 -8.22 -0.15
C LEU A 169 -0.58 -8.48 -1.63
N VAL A 170 -0.60 -7.42 -2.42
CA VAL A 170 -0.28 -7.44 -3.84
C VAL A 170 0.88 -6.50 -4.08
N PHE A 171 1.98 -6.98 -4.64
CA PHE A 171 3.15 -6.13 -4.87
C PHE A 171 3.99 -6.56 -6.06
N THR A 172 4.86 -5.66 -6.48
CA THR A 172 5.90 -5.88 -7.48
C THR A 172 7.26 -5.39 -6.97
N VAL A 173 8.30 -6.08 -7.42
CA VAL A 173 9.71 -5.65 -7.32
C VAL A 173 10.32 -5.49 -8.72
N GLY A 174 9.49 -5.09 -9.70
CA GLY A 174 9.91 -4.90 -11.09
C GLY A 174 9.94 -6.17 -11.95
N ARG A 175 9.41 -7.30 -11.45
CA ARG A 175 9.40 -8.61 -12.14
C ARG A 175 8.01 -9.24 -12.23
N GLY A 176 7.02 -8.44 -12.59
CA GLY A 176 5.62 -8.85 -12.54
C GLY A 176 5.00 -8.57 -11.17
N VAL A 177 3.76 -8.96 -11.00
CA VAL A 177 2.98 -8.72 -9.78
C VAL A 177 2.65 -10.06 -9.13
N ALA A 178 2.93 -10.19 -7.84
CA ALA A 178 2.58 -11.36 -7.03
C ALA A 178 1.49 -11.01 -6.01
N MET A 179 0.64 -11.98 -5.70
CA MET A 179 -0.43 -11.82 -4.72
C MET A 179 -0.30 -12.86 -3.61
N PHE A 180 -0.45 -12.39 -2.39
CA PHE A 180 -0.40 -13.18 -1.18
C PHE A 180 -1.68 -12.98 -0.37
N THR A 181 -2.14 -14.02 0.28
CA THR A 181 -3.27 -13.97 1.20
C THR A 181 -2.76 -14.26 2.62
N LEU A 182 -3.18 -13.45 3.59
CA LEU A 182 -2.89 -13.71 4.99
C LEU A 182 -3.70 -14.94 5.45
N ASP A 183 -2.99 -15.96 5.86
CA ASP A 183 -3.59 -17.15 6.45
C ASP A 183 -3.83 -16.89 7.95
N PRO A 184 -5.07 -16.87 8.41
CA PRO A 184 -5.39 -16.60 9.82
C PRO A 184 -4.89 -17.68 10.78
N ASP A 185 -4.67 -18.91 10.30
CA ASP A 185 -4.26 -20.03 11.15
C ASP A 185 -2.75 -19.98 11.43
N SER A 186 -1.92 -19.69 10.42
CA SER A 186 -0.47 -19.57 10.58
C SER A 186 0.00 -18.14 10.87
N GLY A 187 -0.77 -17.14 10.52
CA GLY A 187 -0.38 -15.74 10.59
C GLY A 187 0.61 -15.34 9.50
N ASP A 188 0.80 -16.17 8.47
CA ASP A 188 1.72 -15.91 7.37
C ASP A 188 0.99 -15.41 6.11
N PHE A 189 1.64 -14.55 5.35
CA PHE A 189 1.21 -14.25 3.98
C PHE A 189 1.63 -15.40 3.05
N ILE A 190 0.66 -16.10 2.50
CA ILE A 190 0.83 -17.25 1.61
C ILE A 190 0.66 -16.82 0.16
N LEU A 191 1.60 -17.22 -0.70
CA LEU A 191 1.54 -16.95 -2.15
C LEU A 191 0.33 -17.65 -2.76
N THR A 192 -0.66 -16.87 -3.20
CA THR A 192 -1.88 -17.38 -3.83
C THR A 192 -1.86 -17.22 -5.35
N THR A 193 -1.19 -16.17 -5.84
CA THR A 193 -1.02 -15.95 -7.28
C THR A 193 0.40 -15.50 -7.58
N PRO A 194 1.26 -16.38 -8.13
CA PRO A 194 2.67 -16.06 -8.37
C PRO A 194 2.88 -15.00 -9.46
N VAL A 195 1.98 -14.90 -10.41
CA VAL A 195 1.98 -13.89 -11.48
C VAL A 195 0.56 -13.47 -11.75
N VAL A 196 0.22 -12.24 -11.38
CA VAL A 196 -1.07 -11.63 -11.70
C VAL A 196 -1.03 -11.14 -13.14
N THR A 197 -1.98 -11.61 -13.95
CA THR A 197 -2.15 -11.18 -15.34
C THR A 197 -3.56 -10.70 -15.56
N LEU A 198 -3.71 -9.66 -16.39
CA LEU A 198 -5.02 -9.19 -16.82
C LEU A 198 -5.49 -9.99 -18.05
N ALA A 199 -6.76 -10.29 -18.11
CA ALA A 199 -7.37 -10.83 -19.34
C ALA A 199 -7.29 -9.79 -20.46
N ALA A 200 -7.13 -10.28 -21.71
CA ALA A 200 -7.13 -9.39 -22.88
C ALA A 200 -8.48 -8.67 -23.06
N ASP A 201 -9.56 -9.35 -22.69
CA ASP A 201 -10.91 -8.81 -22.74
C ASP A 201 -11.56 -8.86 -21.35
N THR A 202 -12.39 -7.87 -21.06
CA THR A 202 -13.22 -7.84 -19.85
C THR A 202 -14.68 -7.58 -20.18
N LYS A 203 -15.56 -8.09 -19.32
CA LYS A 203 -17.01 -7.81 -19.38
C LYS A 203 -17.48 -6.97 -18.22
N GLU A 204 -16.55 -6.58 -17.37
CA GLU A 204 -16.84 -5.89 -16.11
C GLU A 204 -15.96 -4.64 -15.98
N PHE A 205 -16.52 -3.61 -15.40
CA PHE A 205 -15.78 -2.44 -14.95
C PHE A 205 -16.38 -1.92 -13.65
N ALA A 206 -15.57 -1.18 -12.88
CA ALA A 206 -16.02 -0.51 -11.67
C ALA A 206 -15.61 0.97 -11.73
N ILE A 207 -16.53 1.84 -11.33
CA ILE A 207 -16.30 3.28 -11.21
C ILE A 207 -17.24 3.86 -10.15
N ASN A 208 -16.79 4.85 -9.40
CA ASN A 208 -17.66 5.57 -8.47
C ASN A 208 -18.64 6.47 -9.23
N MET A 209 -19.86 6.00 -9.41
CA MET A 209 -20.93 6.71 -10.13
C MET A 209 -21.45 7.95 -9.38
N SER A 210 -21.16 8.12 -8.08
CA SER A 210 -21.62 9.28 -7.30
C SER A 210 -21.11 10.61 -7.87
N ASN A 211 -19.95 10.58 -8.52
CA ASN A 211 -19.32 11.73 -9.14
C ASN A 211 -19.75 12.00 -10.60
N MET A 212 -20.65 11.19 -11.16
CA MET A 212 -21.04 11.25 -12.57
C MET A 212 -21.47 12.66 -13.03
N ARG A 213 -22.17 13.42 -12.17
CA ARG A 213 -22.60 14.80 -12.48
C ARG A 213 -21.43 15.79 -12.62
N HIS A 214 -20.28 15.48 -12.06
CA HIS A 214 -19.08 16.31 -12.08
C HIS A 214 -18.05 15.86 -13.12
N TRP A 215 -18.25 14.69 -13.75
CA TRP A 215 -17.33 14.20 -14.77
C TRP A 215 -17.27 15.14 -15.97
N GLN A 216 -16.10 15.29 -16.52
CA GLN A 216 -15.90 15.95 -17.80
C GLN A 216 -16.33 15.06 -18.96
N GLU A 217 -16.62 15.65 -20.11
CA GLU A 217 -17.16 14.94 -21.30
C GLU A 217 -16.35 13.70 -21.75
N PRO A 218 -14.99 13.69 -21.73
CA PRO A 218 -14.24 12.48 -22.09
C PRO A 218 -14.57 11.28 -21.19
N VAL A 219 -14.70 11.50 -19.87
CA VAL A 219 -15.02 10.44 -18.90
C VAL A 219 -16.45 9.98 -19.08
N LYS A 220 -17.42 10.92 -19.22
CA LYS A 220 -18.83 10.59 -19.48
C LYS A 220 -18.97 9.72 -20.73
N ARG A 221 -18.30 10.11 -21.83
CA ARG A 221 -18.32 9.37 -23.08
C ARG A 221 -17.74 7.96 -22.89
N TYR A 222 -16.59 7.83 -22.25
CA TYR A 222 -15.96 6.54 -22.00
C TYR A 222 -16.88 5.60 -21.22
N VAL A 223 -17.46 6.08 -20.12
CA VAL A 223 -18.39 5.27 -19.32
C VAL A 223 -19.66 4.92 -20.10
N ALA A 224 -20.20 5.86 -20.89
CA ALA A 224 -21.37 5.59 -21.73
C ALA A 224 -21.08 4.48 -22.77
N GLU A 225 -19.89 4.48 -23.38
CA GLU A 225 -19.44 3.43 -24.30
C GLU A 225 -19.33 2.07 -23.59
N LEU A 226 -18.77 2.03 -22.37
CA LEU A 226 -18.70 0.80 -21.57
C LEU A 226 -20.10 0.24 -21.23
N LEU A 227 -21.05 1.12 -20.88
CA LEU A 227 -22.43 0.72 -20.57
C LEU A 227 -23.20 0.17 -21.77
N GLN A 228 -22.85 0.58 -22.99
CA GLN A 228 -23.44 0.02 -24.22
C GLN A 228 -22.98 -1.42 -24.47
N GLY A 229 -21.84 -1.82 -23.93
CA GLY A 229 -21.33 -3.18 -24.06
C GLY A 229 -21.13 -3.61 -25.52
N THR A 230 -21.55 -4.84 -25.84
CA THR A 230 -21.40 -5.40 -27.20
C THR A 230 -22.35 -4.79 -28.22
N THR A 231 -23.32 -4.00 -27.82
CA THR A 231 -24.28 -3.32 -28.70
C THR A 231 -23.82 -1.93 -29.10
N GLY A 232 -22.77 -1.41 -28.46
CA GLY A 232 -22.15 -0.11 -28.72
C GLY A 232 -20.88 -0.21 -29.57
N VAL A 233 -20.38 0.95 -29.98
CA VAL A 233 -19.05 1.08 -30.59
C VAL A 233 -18.01 0.96 -29.46
N ARG A 234 -17.12 0.01 -29.57
CA ARG A 234 -15.95 -0.15 -28.71
C ARG A 234 -14.78 0.64 -29.24
#